data_d9fde453c9585565d886c16c9425722d
#
_entry.id   d9fde453c9585565d886c16c9425722d
#
_cell.length_a   1.000
_cell.length_b   1.000
_cell.length_c   1.000
_cell.angle_alpha   90.00
_cell.angle_beta   90.00
_cell.angle_gamma   90.00
#
_symmetry.space_group_name_H-M   'P 1'
#
loop_
_entity.id
_entity.type
_entity.pdbx_description
1 polymer ?
#
loop_
_entity_poly.entity_id
_entity_poly.type
_entity_poly.pdbx_seq_one_letter_code
_entity_poly.pdbx_strand_id
1 'polypeptide(L)'
;EVNLTDEIPDGLTFVNSSVYVDSKAAQHTFENGLLTVPLGDIAEGQTVTVTFKATVNNDMYNQTIYNTAVAEGTNGIVKDEEGNETGKYEDTDDGVYINKGDTMPYVTKTANVSEAQVGDKITYTVALGNAEGAVYEIENASMTDIIPAELDFVDGSVQVDGVTADYSF
;
A
#
# COMPACT_ATOMS: atom_id res chain seq x y z
N GLU A 1 1.22 -37.66 -3.55
CA GLU A 1 1.89 -36.38 -3.41
C GLU A 1 0.87 -35.27 -3.66
N VAL A 2 0.92 -34.22 -2.87
CA VAL A 2 0.04 -33.04 -2.97
C VAL A 2 0.88 -31.82 -3.35
N ASN A 3 0.37 -31.02 -4.28
CA ASN A 3 0.89 -29.70 -4.58
C ASN A 3 -0.16 -28.65 -4.24
N LEU A 4 0.27 -27.54 -3.63
CA LEU A 4 -0.52 -26.31 -3.57
C LEU A 4 -0.12 -25.46 -4.77
N THR A 5 -1.11 -24.92 -5.45
CA THR A 5 -0.95 -23.87 -6.46
C THR A 5 -1.78 -22.67 -6.10
N ASP A 6 -1.26 -21.48 -6.42
CA ASP A 6 -1.92 -20.20 -6.15
C ASP A 6 -1.56 -19.23 -7.26
N GLU A 7 -2.54 -18.79 -8.00
CA GLU A 7 -2.36 -17.74 -9.02
C GLU A 7 -2.44 -16.38 -8.34
N ILE A 8 -1.28 -15.74 -8.20
CA ILE A 8 -1.21 -14.43 -7.55
C ILE A 8 -2.02 -13.41 -8.36
N PRO A 9 -3.06 -12.81 -7.78
CA PRO A 9 -3.94 -11.90 -8.50
C PRO A 9 -3.22 -10.70 -9.09
N ASP A 10 -3.73 -10.20 -10.22
CA ASP A 10 -3.32 -8.91 -10.77
C ASP A 10 -3.40 -7.83 -9.69
N GLY A 11 -2.41 -6.95 -9.67
CA GLY A 11 -2.30 -5.90 -8.65
C GLY A 11 -1.53 -6.31 -7.39
N LEU A 12 -1.12 -7.56 -7.28
CA LEU A 12 -0.18 -8.03 -6.28
C LEU A 12 1.16 -8.41 -6.90
N THR A 13 2.21 -8.22 -6.13
CA THR A 13 3.57 -8.70 -6.47
C THR A 13 4.01 -9.72 -5.44
N PHE A 14 4.27 -10.94 -5.87
CA PHE A 14 4.76 -12.00 -4.99
C PHE A 14 6.12 -11.64 -4.37
N VAL A 15 6.24 -11.85 -3.07
CA VAL A 15 7.50 -11.64 -2.34
C VAL A 15 8.29 -12.93 -2.35
N ASN A 16 9.31 -13.00 -3.19
CA ASN A 16 10.18 -14.16 -3.26
C ASN A 16 10.80 -14.48 -1.89
N SER A 17 11.07 -15.76 -1.61
CA SER A 17 11.60 -16.25 -0.33
C SER A 17 10.68 -16.05 0.89
N SER A 18 9.38 -15.80 0.68
CA SER A 18 8.39 -15.65 1.75
C SER A 18 7.56 -16.90 2.01
N VAL A 19 7.82 -18.00 1.30
CA VAL A 19 7.02 -19.22 1.40
C VAL A 19 7.49 -20.09 2.54
N TYR A 20 6.57 -20.45 3.42
CA TYR A 20 6.80 -21.36 4.53
C TYR A 20 5.73 -22.45 4.56
N VAL A 21 6.15 -23.65 4.89
CA VAL A 21 5.29 -24.79 5.21
C VAL A 21 5.51 -25.15 6.67
N ASP A 22 4.47 -25.15 7.48
CA ASP A 22 4.53 -25.39 8.94
C ASP A 22 5.62 -24.56 9.62
N SER A 23 5.68 -23.27 9.25
CA SER A 23 6.67 -22.29 9.75
C SER A 23 8.12 -22.56 9.35
N LYS A 24 8.39 -23.45 8.41
CA LYS A 24 9.73 -23.70 7.85
C LYS A 24 9.78 -23.20 6.42
N ALA A 25 10.88 -22.55 6.04
CA ALA A 25 11.10 -22.12 4.67
C ALA A 25 10.97 -23.29 3.70
N ALA A 26 10.15 -23.13 2.65
CA ALA A 26 9.79 -24.20 1.74
C ALA A 26 10.35 -23.97 0.33
N GLN A 27 10.64 -25.07 -0.36
CA GLN A 27 10.91 -25.04 -1.79
C GLN A 27 9.62 -24.69 -2.53
N HIS A 28 9.72 -23.86 -3.54
CA HIS A 28 8.61 -23.44 -4.39
C HIS A 28 9.11 -23.03 -5.76
N THR A 29 8.19 -22.94 -6.71
CA THR A 29 8.41 -22.26 -7.99
C THR A 29 7.40 -21.14 -8.12
N PHE A 30 7.80 -20.05 -8.80
CA PHE A 30 6.91 -18.95 -9.17
C PHE A 30 7.18 -18.58 -10.62
N GLU A 31 6.25 -18.94 -11.50
CA GLU A 31 6.36 -18.75 -12.94
C GLU A 31 5.04 -18.26 -13.52
N ASN A 32 5.07 -17.22 -14.34
CA ASN A 32 3.89 -16.66 -15.01
C ASN A 32 2.72 -16.32 -14.06
N GLY A 33 3.03 -15.83 -12.85
CA GLY A 33 2.02 -15.48 -11.85
C GLY A 33 1.57 -16.64 -10.96
N LEU A 34 1.96 -17.87 -11.28
CA LEU A 34 1.58 -19.08 -10.54
C LEU A 34 2.65 -19.48 -9.53
N LEU A 35 2.29 -19.46 -8.25
CA LEU A 35 3.05 -20.06 -7.16
C LEU A 35 2.72 -21.56 -7.08
N THR A 36 3.74 -22.41 -7.02
CA THR A 36 3.58 -23.85 -6.78
C THR A 36 4.45 -24.29 -5.61
N VAL A 37 3.83 -24.95 -4.63
CA VAL A 37 4.50 -25.44 -3.42
C VAL A 37 4.26 -26.94 -3.29
N PRO A 38 5.30 -27.80 -3.45
CA PRO A 38 5.17 -29.23 -3.21
C PRO A 38 5.04 -29.51 -1.72
N LEU A 39 3.97 -30.21 -1.33
CA LEU A 39 3.66 -30.54 0.07
C LEU A 39 3.98 -32.00 0.42
N GLY A 40 4.18 -32.86 -0.60
CA GLY A 40 4.37 -34.29 -0.39
C GLY A 40 3.07 -35.02 -0.03
N ASP A 41 3.18 -36.06 0.79
CA ASP A 41 2.02 -36.83 1.23
C ASP A 41 1.45 -36.23 2.52
N ILE A 42 0.15 -36.07 2.56
CA ILE A 42 -0.60 -35.61 3.74
C ILE A 42 -1.40 -36.78 4.26
N ALA A 43 -1.11 -37.20 5.49
CA ALA A 43 -1.78 -38.33 6.12
C ALA A 43 -3.19 -37.96 6.62
N GLU A 44 -4.02 -38.98 6.84
CA GLU A 44 -5.35 -38.80 7.45
C GLU A 44 -5.24 -38.04 8.81
N GLY A 45 -6.05 -36.99 8.93
CA GLY A 45 -6.05 -36.13 10.13
C GLY A 45 -4.89 -35.15 10.23
N GLN A 46 -3.95 -35.15 9.28
CA GLN A 46 -2.86 -34.18 9.24
C GLN A 46 -3.35 -32.87 8.59
N THR A 47 -2.93 -31.75 9.15
CA THR A 47 -3.07 -30.41 8.57
C THR A 47 -1.69 -29.89 8.21
N VAL A 48 -1.55 -29.30 7.04
CA VAL A 48 -0.34 -28.60 6.59
C VAL A 48 -0.68 -27.15 6.33
N THR A 49 0.08 -26.23 6.93
CA THR A 49 -0.14 -24.78 6.78
C THR A 49 0.92 -24.20 5.86
N VAL A 50 0.48 -23.55 4.78
CA VAL A 50 1.35 -22.79 3.87
C VAL A 50 1.11 -21.29 4.09
N THR A 51 2.19 -20.53 4.18
CA THR A 51 2.12 -19.07 4.22
C THR A 51 3.09 -18.47 3.21
N PHE A 52 2.65 -17.37 2.59
CA PHE A 52 3.51 -16.55 1.73
C PHE A 52 3.08 -15.08 1.82
N LYS A 53 3.82 -14.19 1.18
CA LYS A 53 3.55 -12.75 1.17
C LYS A 53 3.45 -12.24 -0.26
N ALA A 54 2.57 -11.28 -0.45
CA ALA A 54 2.50 -10.45 -1.65
C ALA A 54 2.40 -8.97 -1.25
N THR A 55 2.94 -8.10 -2.11
CA THR A 55 2.88 -6.65 -1.94
C THR A 55 1.80 -6.10 -2.85
N VAL A 56 0.96 -5.22 -2.32
CA VAL A 56 -0.07 -4.52 -3.10
C VAL A 56 0.60 -3.46 -3.98
N ASN A 57 0.25 -3.43 -5.26
CA ASN A 57 0.77 -2.45 -6.21
C ASN A 57 0.08 -1.09 -6.03
N ASN A 58 0.76 0.00 -6.38
CA ASN A 58 0.33 1.38 -6.10
C ASN A 58 -0.97 1.82 -6.77
N ASP A 59 -1.45 1.09 -7.78
CA ASP A 59 -2.65 1.40 -8.55
C ASP A 59 -3.92 0.64 -8.09
N MET A 60 -3.78 -0.21 -7.06
CA MET A 60 -4.85 -1.12 -6.62
C MET A 60 -5.80 -0.56 -5.56
N TYR A 61 -5.76 0.73 -5.29
CA TYR A 61 -6.67 1.33 -4.30
C TYR A 61 -8.15 1.33 -4.76
N ASN A 62 -9.06 1.30 -3.79
CA ASN A 62 -10.51 1.22 -3.96
C ASN A 62 -11.00 -0.03 -4.72
N GLN A 63 -10.25 -1.12 -4.63
CA GLN A 63 -10.61 -2.41 -5.21
C GLN A 63 -10.56 -3.49 -4.14
N THR A 64 -11.33 -4.54 -4.35
CA THR A 64 -11.22 -5.77 -3.55
C THR A 64 -10.44 -6.80 -4.35
N ILE A 65 -9.43 -7.37 -3.74
CA ILE A 65 -8.63 -8.45 -4.31
C ILE A 65 -9.09 -9.75 -3.66
N TYR A 66 -9.33 -10.76 -4.48
CA TYR A 66 -9.63 -12.12 -4.07
C TYR A 66 -8.47 -13.02 -4.48
N ASN A 67 -8.10 -13.95 -3.64
CA ASN A 67 -7.06 -14.93 -3.93
C ASN A 67 -7.61 -16.34 -3.78
N THR A 68 -7.23 -17.23 -4.70
CA THR A 68 -7.69 -18.62 -4.73
C THR A 68 -6.52 -19.56 -4.66
N ALA A 69 -6.52 -20.43 -3.66
CA ALA A 69 -5.55 -21.52 -3.54
C ALA A 69 -6.17 -22.85 -4.00
N VAL A 70 -5.37 -23.66 -4.68
CA VAL A 70 -5.78 -24.97 -5.17
C VAL A 70 -4.83 -26.04 -4.63
N ALA A 71 -5.37 -27.07 -3.98
CA ALA A 71 -4.64 -28.26 -3.59
C ALA A 71 -5.00 -29.41 -4.53
N GLU A 72 -3.99 -30.00 -5.17
CA GLU A 72 -4.15 -31.10 -6.09
C GLU A 72 -3.28 -32.29 -5.69
N GLY A 73 -3.87 -33.46 -5.59
CA GLY A 73 -3.18 -34.70 -5.24
C GLY A 73 -3.21 -35.69 -6.38
N THR A 74 -2.15 -36.49 -6.50
CA THR A 74 -2.01 -37.51 -7.59
C THR A 74 -2.87 -38.76 -7.37
N ASN A 75 -3.37 -38.98 -6.18
CA ASN A 75 -4.14 -40.19 -5.82
C ASN A 75 -5.32 -39.90 -4.86
N GLY A 76 -5.69 -38.63 -4.73
CA GLY A 76 -6.84 -38.23 -3.92
C GLY A 76 -8.13 -38.31 -4.71
N ILE A 77 -9.17 -38.94 -4.13
CA ILE A 77 -10.53 -38.78 -4.61
C ILE A 77 -11.13 -37.59 -3.87
N VAL A 78 -11.11 -36.44 -4.52
CA VAL A 78 -11.81 -35.24 -4.05
C VAL A 78 -13.16 -35.19 -4.77
N LYS A 79 -14.22 -35.03 -4.03
CA LYS A 79 -15.58 -34.91 -4.58
C LYS A 79 -16.10 -33.51 -4.30
N ASP A 80 -16.70 -32.90 -5.31
CA ASP A 80 -17.47 -31.68 -5.14
C ASP A 80 -18.79 -31.95 -4.36
N GLU A 81 -19.58 -30.92 -4.14
CA GLU A 81 -20.85 -31.02 -3.42
C GLU A 81 -21.88 -31.89 -4.15
N GLU A 82 -21.75 -32.04 -5.46
CA GLU A 82 -22.58 -32.92 -6.31
C GLU A 82 -22.08 -34.36 -6.33
N GLY A 83 -20.88 -34.62 -5.73
CA GLY A 83 -20.30 -35.97 -5.64
C GLY A 83 -19.43 -36.38 -6.83
N ASN A 84 -19.09 -35.44 -7.73
CA ASN A 84 -18.17 -35.68 -8.85
C ASN A 84 -16.73 -35.70 -8.37
N GLU A 85 -15.90 -36.57 -8.96
CA GLU A 85 -14.47 -36.62 -8.66
C GLU A 85 -13.74 -35.52 -9.41
N THR A 86 -13.15 -34.54 -8.67
CA THR A 86 -12.46 -33.36 -9.25
C THR A 86 -10.95 -33.52 -9.25
N GLY A 87 -10.39 -34.38 -8.37
CA GLY A 87 -8.94 -34.54 -8.19
C GLY A 87 -8.24 -33.33 -7.52
N LYS A 88 -8.96 -32.22 -7.34
CA LYS A 88 -8.45 -30.98 -6.73
C LYS A 88 -9.47 -30.39 -5.77
N TYR A 89 -8.98 -29.64 -4.81
CA TYR A 89 -9.78 -28.85 -3.90
C TYR A 89 -9.31 -27.39 -4.00
N GLU A 90 -10.25 -26.47 -4.08
CA GLU A 90 -9.94 -25.02 -4.16
C GLU A 90 -10.77 -24.24 -3.15
N ASP A 91 -10.18 -23.15 -2.67
CA ASP A 91 -10.84 -22.21 -1.79
C ASP A 91 -10.38 -20.78 -2.12
N THR A 92 -11.30 -19.85 -2.04
CA THR A 92 -11.07 -18.43 -2.29
C THR A 92 -11.32 -17.66 -0.99
N ASP A 93 -10.46 -16.69 -0.69
CA ASP A 93 -10.64 -15.84 0.48
C ASP A 93 -11.89 -14.94 0.36
N ASP A 94 -12.29 -14.32 1.47
CA ASP A 94 -13.44 -13.39 1.53
C ASP A 94 -13.16 -12.05 0.83
N GLY A 95 -11.95 -11.88 0.29
CA GLY A 95 -11.49 -10.67 -0.38
C GLY A 95 -10.92 -9.63 0.57
N VAL A 96 -9.85 -8.99 0.12
CA VAL A 96 -9.19 -7.89 0.83
C VAL A 96 -9.46 -6.58 0.11
N TYR A 97 -10.19 -5.66 0.75
CA TYR A 97 -10.40 -4.32 0.21
C TYR A 97 -9.17 -3.47 0.42
N ILE A 98 -8.64 -2.91 -0.65
CA ILE A 98 -7.46 -2.05 -0.65
C ILE A 98 -7.90 -0.60 -0.54
N ASN A 99 -7.67 -0.02 0.63
CA ASN A 99 -7.92 1.39 0.86
C ASN A 99 -6.85 2.23 0.16
N LYS A 100 -7.28 3.34 -0.43
CA LYS A 100 -6.36 4.44 -0.69
C LYS A 100 -6.00 5.02 0.66
N GLY A 101 -4.74 4.93 1.05
CA GLY A 101 -4.28 5.60 2.25
C GLY A 101 -4.53 7.11 2.14
N ASP A 102 -4.67 7.77 3.27
CA ASP A 102 -4.92 9.20 3.30
C ASP A 102 -3.60 9.98 3.39
N THR A 103 -3.52 11.09 2.67
CA THR A 103 -2.64 12.20 3.04
C THR A 103 -3.32 12.98 4.16
N MET A 104 -2.56 13.48 5.09
CA MET A 104 -3.08 14.27 6.22
C MET A 104 -2.44 15.67 6.22
N PRO A 105 -2.75 16.50 5.21
CA PRO A 105 -2.12 17.80 5.05
C PRO A 105 -2.55 18.73 6.18
N TYR A 106 -1.61 19.51 6.66
CA TYR A 106 -1.90 20.63 7.54
C TYR A 106 -1.17 21.90 7.07
N VAL A 107 -1.71 23.04 7.44
CA VAL A 107 -1.09 24.35 7.23
C VAL A 107 -1.24 25.18 8.50
N THR A 108 -0.16 25.84 8.88
CA THR A 108 -0.20 26.87 9.92
C THR A 108 0.43 28.15 9.39
N LYS A 109 -0.09 29.32 9.81
CA LYS A 109 0.46 30.62 9.45
C LYS A 109 0.59 31.46 10.69
N THR A 110 1.75 32.08 10.86
CA THR A 110 2.05 32.98 11.99
C THR A 110 2.73 34.23 11.49
N ALA A 111 2.55 35.33 12.21
CA ALA A 111 3.30 36.57 12.01
C ALA A 111 4.38 36.71 13.11
N ASN A 112 5.50 37.34 12.79
CA ASN A 112 6.60 37.56 13.72
C ASN A 112 6.27 38.61 14.79
N VAL A 113 5.19 39.36 14.63
CA VAL A 113 4.72 40.42 15.57
C VAL A 113 3.20 40.35 15.73
N SER A 114 2.70 40.78 16.87
CA SER A 114 1.26 40.92 17.15
C SER A 114 0.75 42.33 16.90
N GLU A 115 1.63 43.32 16.84
CA GLU A 115 1.33 44.74 16.59
C GLU A 115 2.40 45.32 15.67
N ALA A 116 2.02 46.19 14.76
CA ALA A 116 2.92 46.87 13.84
C ALA A 116 2.43 48.30 13.56
N GLN A 117 3.34 49.17 13.17
CA GLN A 117 3.06 50.57 12.74
C GLN A 117 3.21 50.66 11.21
N VAL A 118 2.65 51.73 10.65
CA VAL A 118 2.82 52.03 9.22
C VAL A 118 4.32 52.17 8.89
N GLY A 119 4.77 51.37 7.91
CA GLY A 119 6.18 51.30 7.49
C GLY A 119 6.96 50.12 8.09
N ASP A 120 6.41 49.45 9.09
CA ASP A 120 7.04 48.25 9.63
C ASP A 120 6.94 47.05 8.64
N LYS A 121 7.92 46.14 8.71
CA LYS A 121 7.90 44.92 7.94
C LYS A 121 7.39 43.77 8.82
N ILE A 122 6.39 43.04 8.34
CA ILE A 122 5.84 41.90 8.98
C ILE A 122 6.35 40.66 8.23
N THR A 123 6.94 39.70 8.94
CA THR A 123 7.31 38.40 8.35
C THR A 123 6.25 37.35 8.69
N TYR A 124 5.66 36.77 7.68
CA TYR A 124 4.76 35.63 7.85
C TYR A 124 5.54 34.33 7.65
N THR A 125 5.32 33.40 8.55
CA THR A 125 5.83 32.05 8.41
C THR A 125 4.65 31.11 8.18
N VAL A 126 4.69 30.37 7.08
CA VAL A 126 3.71 29.34 6.74
C VAL A 126 4.40 27.99 6.83
N ALA A 127 3.91 27.11 7.67
CA ALA A 127 4.36 25.72 7.71
C ALA A 127 3.28 24.81 7.11
N LEU A 128 3.68 24.02 6.15
CA LEU A 128 2.87 22.98 5.51
C LEU A 128 3.49 21.64 5.83
N GLY A 129 2.69 20.64 6.02
CA GLY A 129 3.19 19.31 6.28
C GLY A 129 2.14 18.25 6.07
N ASN A 130 2.61 17.03 6.17
CA ASN A 130 1.79 15.84 6.20
C ASN A 130 1.91 15.27 7.62
N ALA A 131 0.79 15.12 8.32
CA ALA A 131 0.80 14.73 9.72
C ALA A 131 1.33 13.31 9.93
N GLU A 132 1.78 13.04 11.16
CA GLU A 132 2.16 11.69 11.57
C GLU A 132 0.95 10.73 11.41
N GLY A 133 1.21 9.56 10.85
CA GLY A 133 0.17 8.59 10.51
C GLY A 133 -0.36 8.70 9.08
N ALA A 134 0.07 9.71 8.30
CA ALA A 134 -0.20 9.75 6.86
C ALA A 134 0.45 8.54 6.17
N VAL A 135 -0.29 7.91 5.28
CA VAL A 135 0.18 6.71 4.55
C VAL A 135 0.87 7.09 3.25
N TYR A 136 0.46 8.20 2.64
CA TYR A 136 1.02 8.70 1.38
C TYR A 136 1.67 10.05 1.54
N GLU A 137 2.70 10.31 0.76
CA GLU A 137 3.30 11.62 0.62
C GLU A 137 2.36 12.59 -0.13
N ILE A 138 2.54 13.88 0.10
CA ILE A 138 1.87 14.92 -0.68
C ILE A 138 2.78 15.25 -1.87
N GLU A 139 2.33 14.89 -3.06
CA GLU A 139 3.06 15.16 -4.29
C GLU A 139 2.65 16.53 -4.88
N ASN A 140 3.62 17.22 -5.50
CA ASN A 140 3.40 18.47 -6.23
C ASN A 140 2.68 19.55 -5.40
N ALA A 141 3.03 19.67 -4.11
CA ALA A 141 2.45 20.65 -3.23
C ALA A 141 2.74 22.08 -3.72
N SER A 142 1.73 22.93 -3.68
CA SER A 142 1.86 24.36 -3.94
C SER A 142 1.15 25.16 -2.84
N MET A 143 1.62 26.36 -2.58
CA MET A 143 1.03 27.27 -1.62
C MET A 143 0.63 28.58 -2.31
N THR A 144 -0.57 29.05 -2.02
CA THR A 144 -1.03 30.37 -2.45
C THR A 144 -1.43 31.17 -1.22
N ASP A 145 -0.99 32.42 -1.16
CA ASP A 145 -1.35 33.36 -0.11
C ASP A 145 -1.88 34.68 -0.71
N ILE A 146 -2.96 35.17 -0.16
CA ILE A 146 -3.53 36.45 -0.59
C ILE A 146 -3.03 37.52 0.38
N ILE A 147 -2.25 38.45 -0.14
CA ILE A 147 -1.76 39.58 0.63
C ILE A 147 -2.91 40.60 0.77
N PRO A 148 -3.31 41.02 2.00
CA PRO A 148 -4.31 42.06 2.23
C PRO A 148 -3.94 43.36 1.56
N ALA A 149 -4.95 44.12 1.12
CA ALA A 149 -4.74 45.39 0.40
C ALA A 149 -4.01 46.48 1.21
N GLU A 150 -3.97 46.33 2.52
CA GLU A 150 -3.30 47.21 3.45
C GLU A 150 -1.79 46.93 3.60
N LEU A 151 -1.31 45.87 2.96
CA LEU A 151 0.09 45.45 2.99
C LEU A 151 0.70 45.50 1.60
N ASP A 152 1.92 45.96 1.51
CA ASP A 152 2.73 45.89 0.32
C ASP A 152 3.63 44.64 0.37
N PHE A 153 3.59 43.82 -0.68
CA PHE A 153 4.48 42.67 -0.80
C PHE A 153 5.94 43.14 -0.94
N VAL A 154 6.85 42.51 -0.21
CA VAL A 154 8.29 42.75 -0.32
C VAL A 154 8.89 41.79 -1.33
N ASP A 155 9.16 42.25 -2.54
CA ASP A 155 9.75 41.48 -3.60
C ASP A 155 11.08 40.83 -3.18
N GLY A 156 11.32 39.58 -3.63
CA GLY A 156 12.51 38.80 -3.29
C GLY A 156 12.56 38.28 -1.83
N SER A 157 11.48 38.43 -1.05
CA SER A 157 11.45 38.00 0.35
C SER A 157 10.99 36.55 0.58
N VAL A 158 10.54 35.84 -0.48
CA VAL A 158 10.04 34.49 -0.34
C VAL A 158 11.18 33.49 -0.17
N GLN A 159 11.08 32.67 0.85
CA GLN A 159 12.02 31.59 1.13
C GLN A 159 11.26 30.31 1.45
N VAL A 160 11.80 29.18 0.99
CA VAL A 160 11.37 27.84 1.40
C VAL A 160 12.55 27.18 2.12
N ASP A 161 12.34 26.77 3.36
CA ASP A 161 13.38 26.19 4.22
C ASP A 161 14.65 27.05 4.32
N GLY A 162 14.47 28.39 4.33
CA GLY A 162 15.56 29.35 4.43
C GLY A 162 16.31 29.63 3.10
N VAL A 163 15.88 29.05 2.01
CA VAL A 163 16.45 29.27 0.68
C VAL A 163 15.48 30.11 -0.16
N THR A 164 16.01 31.12 -0.88
CA THR A 164 15.20 31.93 -1.81
C THR A 164 14.49 31.04 -2.82
N ALA A 165 13.19 31.19 -2.94
CA ALA A 165 12.34 30.38 -3.81
C ALA A 165 11.77 31.21 -4.97
N ASP A 166 11.45 30.53 -6.06
CA ASP A 166 10.68 31.09 -7.16
C ASP A 166 9.22 31.26 -6.76
N TYR A 167 8.59 32.35 -7.15
CA TYR A 167 7.19 32.64 -6.90
C TYR A 167 6.62 33.52 -8.04
N SER A 168 5.32 33.59 -8.10
CA SER A 168 4.58 34.57 -8.91
C SER A 168 3.70 35.44 -8.03
N PHE A 169 3.66 36.74 -8.32
CA PHE A 169 2.85 37.72 -7.60
C PHE A 169 2.03 38.58 -8.58
#